data_ffd82cac63ff8eab4d739f35e596b551
#
_entry.id   ffd82cac63ff8eab4d739f35e596b551
#
_cell.length_a   1.000
_cell.length_b   1.000
_cell.length_c   1.000
_cell.angle_alpha   90.00
_cell.angle_beta   90.00
_cell.angle_gamma   90.00
#
_symmetry.space_group_name_H-M   'P 1'
#
loop_
_entity.id
_entity.type
_entity.pdbx_description
1 polymer ?
#
loop_
_entity_poly.entity_id
_entity_poly.type
_entity_poly.pdbx_seq_one_letter_code
_entity_poly.pdbx_strand_id
1 'polypeptide(L)'
;RGLGDVYKRQVHSVTVGDNAYVSLFKDLNVEQTSTQNSLVFAKESFLFTYGGNIYVLESMNARLYKYRVENGLLIQEKETMILPSGSLPAFLTFDSEEKAYISCVGLGKLYIINPTTMQKTGEIDLSEYAIGKESGDKNPEPGASVIRDGILYVGLAQDKSQFNPNTGAYVLLIDTKTDKPIKMISDNRATMATAYEYSGDPFIDEKGDLYIYCVGGFGYFANCTEGFLRIKKGETDFDQSYYFPIETISIPDIKGNKANYIYSKTYTGNGKLYGYFNVPGYVSNPPDYVNDKSMQTFEIDVYNKTVKKMNFDGTTGWSCSQCKAGDYMVFGMASTQGTGYYLYNYKEDKYEPLKIKTEGNPFKIQYLK
;
A
#
# COMPACT_ATOMS: atom_id res chain seq x y z
N ARG A 1 -22.22 -29.09 11.74
CA ARG A 1 -21.08 -29.07 10.81
C ARG A 1 -20.87 -27.60 10.42
N GLY A 2 -19.87 -26.97 11.02
CA GLY A 2 -19.61 -25.55 10.86
C GLY A 2 -19.09 -25.24 9.46
N LEU A 3 -19.70 -24.24 8.85
CA LEU A 3 -19.25 -23.58 7.62
C LEU A 3 -17.97 -22.70 7.84
N GLY A 4 -17.19 -23.00 8.90
CA GLY A 4 -16.16 -22.13 9.43
C GLY A 4 -14.79 -22.18 8.74
N ASP A 5 -14.49 -23.16 7.88
CA ASP A 5 -13.10 -23.37 7.41
C ASP A 5 -12.89 -23.29 5.89
N VAL A 6 -13.85 -22.78 5.14
CA VAL A 6 -13.80 -22.94 3.68
C VAL A 6 -12.91 -21.88 2.98
N TYR A 7 -12.53 -20.75 3.62
CA TYR A 7 -11.97 -19.62 2.88
C TYR A 7 -10.81 -18.86 3.52
N LYS A 8 -9.98 -19.50 4.34
CA LYS A 8 -8.75 -18.88 4.81
C LYS A 8 -7.62 -19.14 3.81
N ARG A 9 -7.52 -18.30 2.79
CA ARG A 9 -6.50 -18.44 1.75
C ARG A 9 -5.74 -17.14 1.57
N GLN A 10 -4.52 -17.26 1.11
CA GLN A 10 -3.71 -16.12 0.69
C GLN A 10 -3.74 -16.04 -0.83
N VAL A 11 -4.01 -14.86 -1.35
CA VAL A 11 -3.70 -14.50 -2.73
C VAL A 11 -2.39 -13.73 -2.74
N HIS A 12 -1.50 -14.10 -3.61
CA HIS A 12 -0.23 -13.42 -3.73
C HIS A 12 0.20 -13.24 -5.18
N SER A 13 1.11 -12.30 -5.41
CA SER A 13 1.84 -12.19 -6.65
C SER A 13 3.33 -12.32 -6.39
N VAL A 14 4.00 -13.03 -7.28
CA VAL A 14 5.46 -13.11 -7.31
C VAL A 14 5.96 -12.60 -8.65
N THR A 15 7.09 -11.90 -8.63
CA THR A 15 7.72 -11.36 -9.83
C THR A 15 8.78 -12.33 -10.32
N VAL A 16 8.68 -12.75 -11.58
CA VAL A 16 9.72 -13.49 -12.30
C VAL A 16 9.97 -12.78 -13.64
N GLY A 17 11.15 -12.24 -13.82
CA GLY A 17 11.46 -11.40 -15.00
C GLY A 17 10.52 -10.19 -15.08
N ASP A 18 9.83 -10.02 -16.19
CA ASP A 18 8.90 -8.91 -16.44
C ASP A 18 7.43 -9.26 -16.16
N ASN A 19 7.17 -10.37 -15.50
CA ASN A 19 5.82 -10.86 -15.25
C ASN A 19 5.51 -10.97 -13.77
N ALA A 20 4.24 -10.69 -13.43
CA ALA A 20 3.64 -10.99 -12.15
C ALA A 20 2.80 -12.27 -12.26
N TYR A 21 3.10 -13.24 -11.41
CA TYR A 21 2.36 -14.50 -11.33
C TYR A 21 1.46 -14.47 -10.11
N VAL A 22 0.15 -14.50 -10.33
CA VAL A 22 -0.87 -14.41 -9.28
C VAL A 22 -1.50 -15.77 -9.06
N SER A 23 -1.50 -16.21 -7.82
CA SER A 23 -2.08 -17.49 -7.41
C SER A 23 -2.55 -17.49 -5.97
N LEU A 24 -3.21 -18.57 -5.59
CA LEU A 24 -3.67 -18.83 -4.23
C LEU A 24 -2.80 -19.90 -3.58
N PHE A 25 -2.59 -19.79 -2.29
CA PHE A 25 -2.14 -20.93 -1.48
C PHE A 25 -3.01 -21.05 -0.21
N LYS A 26 -3.20 -22.31 0.21
CA LYS A 26 -4.26 -22.66 1.14
C LYS A 26 -4.08 -22.10 2.54
N ASP A 27 -2.88 -22.27 3.11
CA ASP A 27 -2.56 -21.90 4.47
C ASP A 27 -1.04 -21.69 4.65
N LEU A 28 -0.65 -21.31 5.84
CA LEU A 28 0.75 -21.03 6.16
C LEU A 28 1.61 -22.29 6.45
N ASN A 29 1.04 -23.49 6.28
CA ASN A 29 1.77 -24.74 6.49
C ASN A 29 2.41 -25.30 5.22
N VAL A 30 2.19 -24.66 4.07
CA VAL A 30 2.88 -25.02 2.83
C VAL A 30 4.37 -24.69 2.97
N GLU A 31 5.24 -25.53 2.42
CA GLU A 31 6.69 -25.31 2.46
C GLU A 31 7.18 -24.45 1.29
N GLN A 32 6.47 -24.51 0.17
CA GLN A 32 6.83 -23.82 -1.06
C GLN A 32 5.57 -23.51 -1.89
N THR A 33 5.59 -22.36 -2.56
CA THR A 33 4.61 -22.02 -3.60
C THR A 33 5.23 -22.23 -4.98
N SER A 34 4.37 -22.40 -5.99
CA SER A 34 4.76 -22.58 -7.39
C SER A 34 4.07 -21.54 -8.26
N THR A 35 4.72 -21.15 -9.35
CA THR A 35 4.10 -20.33 -10.40
C THR A 35 3.25 -21.15 -11.36
N GLN A 36 3.26 -22.48 -11.24
CA GLN A 36 2.44 -23.35 -12.06
C GLN A 36 0.95 -23.07 -11.82
N ASN A 37 0.16 -22.98 -12.89
CA ASN A 37 -1.26 -22.63 -12.85
C ASN A 37 -1.56 -21.22 -12.31
N SER A 38 -0.57 -20.34 -12.24
CA SER A 38 -0.78 -18.95 -11.91
C SER A 38 -1.39 -18.19 -13.08
N LEU A 39 -2.14 -17.13 -12.76
CA LEU A 39 -2.46 -16.10 -13.73
C LEU A 39 -1.24 -15.21 -13.95
N VAL A 40 -1.05 -14.74 -15.17
CA VAL A 40 0.11 -13.91 -15.56
C VAL A 40 -0.35 -12.51 -15.92
N PHE A 41 0.26 -11.53 -15.29
CA PHE A 41 0.01 -10.11 -15.51
C PHE A 41 1.33 -9.37 -15.77
N ALA A 42 1.22 -8.10 -16.11
CA ALA A 42 2.38 -7.23 -16.18
C ALA A 42 3.07 -7.13 -14.81
N LYS A 43 4.38 -6.98 -14.81
CA LYS A 43 5.17 -6.69 -13.61
C LYS A 43 4.55 -5.50 -12.85
N GLU A 44 4.64 -5.53 -11.52
CA GLU A 44 4.12 -4.47 -10.63
C GLU A 44 2.60 -4.30 -10.70
N SER A 45 1.87 -5.39 -10.87
CA SER A 45 0.41 -5.41 -10.74
C SER A 45 0.01 -5.49 -9.27
N PHE A 46 -1.07 -4.80 -8.90
CA PHE A 46 -1.52 -4.68 -7.52
C PHE A 46 -2.74 -5.55 -7.25
N LEU A 47 -2.84 -6.03 -6.02
CA LEU A 47 -3.92 -6.88 -5.56
C LEU A 47 -4.79 -6.13 -4.56
N PHE A 48 -6.10 -6.17 -4.78
CA PHE A 48 -7.10 -5.68 -3.84
C PHE A 48 -8.14 -6.77 -3.60
N THR A 49 -8.71 -6.80 -2.41
CA THR A 49 -9.75 -7.76 -2.05
C THR A 49 -10.97 -7.04 -1.50
N TYR A 50 -12.15 -7.47 -1.91
CA TYR A 50 -13.41 -6.95 -1.40
C TYR A 50 -14.54 -7.95 -1.64
N GLY A 51 -15.40 -8.18 -0.63
CA GLY A 51 -16.56 -9.05 -0.75
C GLY A 51 -16.23 -10.47 -1.21
N GLY A 52 -15.09 -11.03 -0.81
CA GLY A 52 -14.62 -12.34 -1.23
C GLY A 52 -14.06 -12.41 -2.66
N ASN A 53 -14.03 -11.29 -3.37
CA ASN A 53 -13.45 -11.18 -4.71
C ASN A 53 -12.03 -10.60 -4.65
N ILE A 54 -11.27 -10.91 -5.70
CA ILE A 54 -9.91 -10.42 -5.90
C ILE A 54 -9.89 -9.54 -7.14
N TYR A 55 -9.27 -8.39 -7.00
CA TYR A 55 -9.09 -7.44 -8.09
C TYR A 55 -7.60 -7.29 -8.37
N VAL A 56 -7.21 -7.43 -9.63
CA VAL A 56 -5.84 -7.21 -10.10
C VAL A 56 -5.82 -5.94 -10.93
N LEU A 57 -4.98 -4.99 -10.51
CA LEU A 57 -4.82 -3.69 -11.16
C LEU A 57 -3.45 -3.63 -11.82
N GLU A 58 -3.44 -3.62 -13.15
CA GLU A 58 -2.23 -3.39 -13.96
C GLU A 58 -2.06 -1.89 -14.20
N SER A 59 -1.15 -1.24 -13.48
CA SER A 59 -0.95 0.21 -13.57
C SER A 59 -0.44 0.65 -14.94
N MET A 60 0.58 -0.01 -15.46
CA MET A 60 1.19 0.36 -16.74
C MET A 60 0.27 0.07 -17.93
N ASN A 61 -0.46 -1.03 -17.90
CA ASN A 61 -1.38 -1.42 -18.98
C ASN A 61 -2.78 -0.80 -18.81
N ALA A 62 -3.02 -0.11 -17.72
CA ALA A 62 -4.29 0.54 -17.40
C ALA A 62 -5.49 -0.42 -17.49
N ARG A 63 -5.42 -1.54 -16.75
CA ARG A 63 -6.46 -2.57 -16.77
C ARG A 63 -6.80 -3.02 -15.36
N LEU A 64 -8.09 -3.31 -15.15
CA LEU A 64 -8.62 -3.89 -13.92
C LEU A 64 -9.33 -5.21 -14.22
N TYR A 65 -8.94 -6.26 -13.51
CA TYR A 65 -9.50 -7.60 -13.59
C TYR A 65 -10.20 -7.95 -12.30
N LYS A 66 -11.28 -8.70 -12.38
CA LYS A 66 -12.02 -9.22 -11.23
C LYS A 66 -12.06 -10.74 -11.25
N TYR A 67 -11.72 -11.37 -10.13
CA TYR A 67 -11.75 -12.83 -9.95
C TYR A 67 -12.53 -13.19 -8.71
N ARG A 68 -13.24 -14.34 -8.79
CA ARG A 68 -13.74 -15.06 -7.63
C ARG A 68 -12.90 -16.30 -7.39
N VAL A 69 -12.99 -16.85 -6.19
CA VAL A 69 -12.35 -18.13 -5.85
C VAL A 69 -13.37 -19.24 -5.96
N GLU A 70 -13.07 -20.25 -6.77
CA GLU A 70 -13.90 -21.44 -6.93
C GLU A 70 -13.02 -22.68 -6.98
N ASN A 71 -13.27 -23.65 -6.10
CA ASN A 71 -12.49 -24.88 -6.01
C ASN A 71 -10.96 -24.67 -5.93
N GLY A 72 -10.52 -23.61 -5.27
CA GLY A 72 -9.11 -23.28 -5.14
C GLY A 72 -8.47 -22.61 -6.35
N LEU A 73 -9.27 -22.23 -7.33
CA LEU A 73 -8.83 -21.53 -8.54
C LEU A 73 -9.38 -20.12 -8.59
N LEU A 74 -8.66 -19.26 -9.30
CA LEU A 74 -9.11 -17.91 -9.64
C LEU A 74 -9.89 -17.94 -10.94
N ILE A 75 -11.16 -17.60 -10.89
CA ILE A 75 -12.06 -17.59 -12.03
C ILE A 75 -12.45 -16.14 -12.34
N GLN A 76 -12.18 -15.69 -13.55
CA GLN A 76 -12.55 -14.33 -13.97
C GLN A 76 -14.08 -14.19 -14.03
N GLU A 77 -14.59 -13.14 -13.37
CA GLU A 77 -16.05 -12.96 -13.25
C GLU A 77 -16.65 -12.10 -14.35
N LYS A 78 -15.98 -11.08 -14.79
CA LYS A 78 -16.47 -10.11 -15.77
C LYS A 78 -15.40 -9.82 -16.80
N GLU A 79 -15.78 -9.15 -17.86
CA GLU A 79 -14.81 -8.64 -18.82
C GLU A 79 -13.82 -7.69 -18.15
N THR A 80 -12.59 -7.70 -18.63
CA THR A 80 -11.55 -6.80 -18.18
C THR A 80 -11.93 -5.36 -18.42
N MET A 81 -11.83 -4.51 -17.40
CA MET A 81 -12.02 -3.09 -17.55
C MET A 81 -10.75 -2.47 -18.14
N ILE A 82 -10.90 -1.77 -19.27
CA ILE A 82 -9.81 -1.04 -19.90
C ILE A 82 -9.97 0.44 -19.56
N LEU A 83 -8.91 1.01 -18.94
CA LEU A 83 -8.82 2.43 -18.62
C LEU A 83 -8.03 3.15 -19.72
N PRO A 84 -8.13 4.48 -19.81
CA PRO A 84 -7.36 5.22 -20.82
C PRO A 84 -5.85 4.99 -20.69
N SER A 85 -5.18 4.92 -21.84
CA SER A 85 -3.72 4.83 -21.89
C SER A 85 -3.09 6.02 -21.15
N GLY A 86 -2.07 5.73 -20.35
CA GLY A 86 -1.39 6.76 -19.53
C GLY A 86 -2.12 7.15 -18.26
N SER A 87 -3.24 6.51 -17.92
CA SER A 87 -3.98 6.79 -16.69
C SER A 87 -3.20 6.40 -15.43
N LEU A 88 -2.30 5.42 -15.53
CA LEU A 88 -1.52 4.90 -14.39
C LEU A 88 -2.39 4.67 -13.14
N PRO A 89 -3.39 3.79 -13.22
CA PRO A 89 -4.22 3.50 -12.07
C PRO A 89 -3.38 2.88 -10.96
N ALA A 90 -3.46 3.42 -9.75
CA ALA A 90 -2.56 3.05 -8.67
C ALA A 90 -3.28 2.52 -7.42
N PHE A 91 -4.54 2.86 -7.24
CA PHE A 91 -5.25 2.48 -6.02
C PHE A 91 -6.75 2.29 -6.27
N LEU A 92 -7.34 1.35 -5.54
CA LEU A 92 -8.75 1.00 -5.62
C LEU A 92 -9.36 1.05 -4.22
N THR A 93 -10.37 1.91 -4.03
CA THR A 93 -11.07 2.07 -2.75
C THR A 93 -12.54 1.75 -2.93
N PHE A 94 -13.04 0.80 -2.14
CA PHE A 94 -14.42 0.35 -2.20
C PHE A 94 -15.29 1.12 -1.22
N ASP A 95 -16.41 1.67 -1.71
CA ASP A 95 -17.49 2.20 -0.89
C ASP A 95 -18.54 1.12 -0.60
N SER A 96 -18.84 0.30 -1.61
CA SER A 96 -19.79 -0.80 -1.54
C SER A 96 -19.52 -1.81 -2.68
N GLU A 97 -20.35 -2.85 -2.76
CA GLU A 97 -20.33 -3.77 -3.90
C GLU A 97 -20.75 -3.13 -5.23
N GLU A 98 -21.39 -1.96 -5.15
CA GLU A 98 -21.87 -1.23 -6.33
C GLU A 98 -21.05 0.02 -6.63
N LYS A 99 -20.10 0.38 -5.78
CA LYS A 99 -19.31 1.60 -5.96
C LYS A 99 -17.88 1.48 -5.44
N ALA A 100 -16.94 1.82 -6.30
CA ALA A 100 -15.53 1.95 -5.95
C ALA A 100 -14.88 3.10 -6.73
N TYR A 101 -13.75 3.57 -6.21
CA TYR A 101 -12.97 4.65 -6.82
C TYR A 101 -11.60 4.12 -7.23
N ILE A 102 -11.17 4.46 -8.44
CA ILE A 102 -9.83 4.17 -8.94
C ILE A 102 -9.05 5.49 -9.03
N SER A 103 -7.94 5.58 -8.33
CA SER A 103 -7.02 6.71 -8.45
C SER A 103 -6.17 6.55 -9.71
N CYS A 104 -6.26 7.51 -10.62
CA CYS A 104 -5.49 7.54 -11.85
C CYS A 104 -4.40 8.61 -11.75
N VAL A 105 -3.22 8.19 -11.30
CA VAL A 105 -2.08 9.07 -11.01
C VAL A 105 -1.64 9.86 -12.26
N GLY A 106 -1.66 9.22 -13.43
CA GLY A 106 -1.19 9.84 -14.67
C GLY A 106 -2.13 10.89 -15.26
N LEU A 107 -3.40 10.91 -14.85
CA LEU A 107 -4.41 11.82 -15.40
C LEU A 107 -4.95 12.85 -14.40
N GLY A 108 -4.57 12.75 -13.12
CA GLY A 108 -5.14 13.61 -12.10
C GLY A 108 -6.65 13.45 -11.95
N LYS A 109 -7.14 12.20 -12.02
CA LYS A 109 -8.56 11.85 -11.98
C LYS A 109 -8.82 10.68 -11.07
N LEU A 110 -10.06 10.61 -10.57
CA LEU A 110 -10.64 9.39 -10.02
C LEU A 110 -11.68 8.86 -11.01
N TYR A 111 -11.63 7.57 -11.33
CA TYR A 111 -12.74 6.89 -11.97
C TYR A 111 -13.66 6.27 -10.93
N ILE A 112 -14.95 6.38 -11.17
CA ILE A 112 -15.99 5.74 -10.37
C ILE A 112 -16.47 4.52 -11.15
N ILE A 113 -16.50 3.37 -10.49
CA ILE A 113 -16.89 2.11 -11.10
C ILE A 113 -17.93 1.39 -10.25
N ASN A 114 -18.67 0.51 -10.90
CA ASN A 114 -19.48 -0.49 -10.21
C ASN A 114 -18.70 -1.81 -10.19
N PRO A 115 -18.21 -2.30 -9.02
CA PRO A 115 -17.45 -3.53 -8.93
C PRO A 115 -18.24 -4.80 -9.30
N THR A 116 -19.57 -4.77 -9.18
CA THR A 116 -20.42 -5.90 -9.54
C THR A 116 -20.52 -6.07 -11.06
N THR A 117 -20.70 -4.97 -11.79
CA THR A 117 -20.80 -5.01 -13.27
C THR A 117 -19.47 -4.82 -13.97
N MET A 118 -18.44 -4.35 -13.25
CA MET A 118 -17.14 -3.95 -13.81
C MET A 118 -17.27 -2.90 -14.90
N GLN A 119 -18.14 -1.91 -14.67
CA GLN A 119 -18.37 -0.80 -15.60
C GLN A 119 -18.04 0.54 -14.93
N LYS A 120 -17.48 1.45 -15.71
CA LYS A 120 -17.31 2.84 -15.30
C LYS A 120 -18.67 3.52 -15.20
N THR A 121 -18.92 4.21 -14.08
CA THR A 121 -20.16 4.96 -13.83
C THR A 121 -19.96 6.46 -13.77
N GLY A 122 -18.72 6.93 -13.61
CA GLY A 122 -18.40 8.34 -13.54
C GLY A 122 -16.92 8.62 -13.44
N GLU A 123 -16.58 9.89 -13.34
CA GLU A 123 -15.22 10.34 -13.09
C GLU A 123 -15.21 11.67 -12.34
N ILE A 124 -14.14 11.93 -11.61
CA ILE A 124 -13.91 13.19 -10.90
C ILE A 124 -12.58 13.76 -11.38
N ASP A 125 -12.64 14.95 -12.00
CA ASP A 125 -11.46 15.71 -12.41
C ASP A 125 -10.87 16.45 -11.21
N LEU A 126 -9.59 16.24 -10.92
CA LEU A 126 -8.91 16.84 -9.78
C LEU A 126 -7.98 17.99 -10.15
N SER A 127 -8.00 18.45 -11.40
CA SER A 127 -7.06 19.47 -11.90
C SER A 127 -7.10 20.78 -11.12
N GLU A 128 -8.28 21.18 -10.59
CA GLU A 128 -8.41 22.37 -9.75
C GLU A 128 -7.65 22.30 -8.42
N TYR A 129 -7.29 21.10 -7.99
CA TYR A 129 -6.58 20.84 -6.74
C TYR A 129 -5.08 20.64 -6.93
N ALA A 130 -4.58 20.73 -8.16
CA ALA A 130 -3.14 20.78 -8.42
C ALA A 130 -2.57 22.11 -7.93
N ILE A 131 -1.59 22.06 -7.03
CA ILE A 131 -0.98 23.30 -6.50
C ILE A 131 -0.09 24.00 -7.53
N GLY A 132 0.34 23.26 -8.58
CA GLY A 132 1.09 23.81 -9.72
C GLY A 132 0.24 24.34 -10.88
N LYS A 133 -1.10 24.40 -10.73
CA LYS A 133 -2.03 24.69 -11.85
C LYS A 133 -1.77 26.04 -12.53
N GLU A 134 -1.35 27.05 -11.78
CA GLU A 134 -1.02 28.39 -12.32
C GLU A 134 0.24 28.35 -13.21
N SER A 135 1.10 27.35 -13.02
CA SER A 135 2.29 27.11 -13.84
C SER A 135 2.07 26.10 -14.96
N GLY A 136 0.80 25.65 -15.14
CA GLY A 136 0.42 24.69 -16.17
C GLY A 136 0.42 23.22 -15.74
N ASP A 137 0.86 22.93 -14.52
CA ASP A 137 0.75 21.60 -13.96
C ASP A 137 -0.65 21.38 -13.39
N LYS A 138 -1.43 20.55 -14.06
CA LYS A 138 -2.84 20.29 -13.73
C LYS A 138 -3.06 18.92 -13.09
N ASN A 139 -1.99 18.20 -12.78
CA ASN A 139 -2.09 16.89 -12.17
C ASN A 139 -1.66 16.94 -10.70
N PRO A 140 -2.58 16.69 -9.73
CA PRO A 140 -2.21 16.60 -8.32
C PRO A 140 -1.70 15.21 -7.89
N GLU A 141 -1.63 14.24 -8.80
CA GLU A 141 -1.23 12.84 -8.59
C GLU A 141 -1.98 12.17 -7.43
N PRO A 142 -3.26 11.80 -7.63
CA PRO A 142 -4.03 11.10 -6.60
C PRO A 142 -3.50 9.67 -6.40
N GLY A 143 -3.31 9.29 -5.15
CA GLY A 143 -2.84 7.97 -4.76
C GLY A 143 -3.81 7.22 -3.86
N ALA A 144 -3.30 6.67 -2.76
CA ALA A 144 -4.07 5.89 -1.82
C ALA A 144 -5.18 6.72 -1.15
N SER A 145 -6.29 6.08 -0.87
CA SER A 145 -7.45 6.72 -0.26
C SER A 145 -8.17 5.82 0.72
N VAL A 146 -9.01 6.40 1.57
CA VAL A 146 -9.84 5.69 2.54
C VAL A 146 -11.15 6.43 2.73
N ILE A 147 -12.23 5.70 3.03
CA ILE A 147 -13.54 6.26 3.31
C ILE A 147 -13.80 6.22 4.81
N ARG A 148 -14.22 7.36 5.36
CA ARG A 148 -14.69 7.50 6.74
C ARG A 148 -15.90 8.43 6.79
N ASP A 149 -16.98 7.95 7.38
CA ASP A 149 -18.20 8.73 7.60
C ASP A 149 -18.74 9.41 6.32
N GLY A 150 -18.75 8.66 5.21
CA GLY A 150 -19.25 9.15 3.92
C GLY A 150 -18.31 10.11 3.19
N ILE A 151 -17.08 10.24 3.64
CA ILE A 151 -16.05 11.08 3.01
C ILE A 151 -14.90 10.21 2.53
N LEU A 152 -14.53 10.36 1.26
CA LEU A 152 -13.31 9.79 0.69
C LEU A 152 -12.15 10.76 0.90
N TYR A 153 -11.13 10.32 1.61
CA TYR A 153 -9.89 11.06 1.85
C TYR A 153 -8.85 10.56 0.86
N VAL A 154 -8.46 11.39 -0.09
CA VAL A 154 -7.51 11.04 -1.15
C VAL A 154 -6.19 11.74 -0.92
N GLY A 155 -5.12 10.98 -0.72
CA GLY A 155 -3.77 11.53 -0.68
C GLY A 155 -3.35 12.02 -2.07
N LEU A 156 -2.78 13.21 -2.12
CA LEU A 156 -2.24 13.81 -3.33
C LEU A 156 -0.73 13.94 -3.19
N ALA A 157 0.03 13.41 -4.16
CA ALA A 157 1.49 13.51 -4.12
C ALA A 157 2.00 14.92 -4.45
N GLN A 158 1.30 15.65 -5.31
CA GLN A 158 1.63 17.03 -5.72
C GLN A 158 3.07 17.15 -6.22
N ASP A 159 3.42 16.32 -7.19
CA ASP A 159 4.76 16.28 -7.76
C ASP A 159 5.04 17.50 -8.65
N LYS A 160 6.26 18.01 -8.62
CA LYS A 160 6.78 18.98 -9.61
C LYS A 160 7.26 18.26 -10.87
N SER A 161 7.80 17.06 -10.67
CA SER A 161 8.23 16.10 -11.66
C SER A 161 8.18 14.72 -11.00
N GLN A 162 8.36 13.66 -11.76
CA GLN A 162 8.26 12.30 -11.22
C GLN A 162 9.07 12.13 -9.92
N PHE A 163 8.40 11.75 -8.84
CA PHE A 163 8.94 11.54 -7.49
C PHE A 163 9.60 12.75 -6.82
N ASN A 164 9.46 13.95 -7.38
CA ASN A 164 9.95 15.19 -6.79
C ASN A 164 8.78 16.03 -6.31
N PRO A 165 8.35 15.89 -5.06
CA PRO A 165 7.13 16.53 -4.57
C PRO A 165 7.33 18.04 -4.31
N ASN A 166 6.24 18.76 -4.39
CA ASN A 166 6.13 20.04 -3.69
C ASN A 166 6.13 19.80 -2.18
N THR A 167 6.63 20.74 -1.40
CA THR A 167 6.60 20.64 0.06
C THR A 167 5.16 20.70 0.58
N GLY A 168 4.89 20.00 1.68
CA GLY A 168 3.58 19.90 2.29
C GLY A 168 2.84 18.61 1.96
N ALA A 169 1.96 18.24 2.86
CA ALA A 169 1.03 17.12 2.70
C ALA A 169 -0.32 17.67 2.25
N TYR A 170 -0.92 17.04 1.25
CA TYR A 170 -2.21 17.46 0.68
C TYR A 170 -3.16 16.27 0.64
N VAL A 171 -4.38 16.45 1.13
CA VAL A 171 -5.44 15.45 1.11
C VAL A 171 -6.72 16.11 0.63
N LEU A 172 -7.36 15.50 -0.38
CA LEU A 172 -8.63 15.96 -0.90
C LEU A 172 -9.77 15.15 -0.26
N LEU A 173 -10.78 15.87 0.22
CA LEU A 173 -11.99 15.29 0.78
C LEU A 173 -13.11 15.34 -0.25
N ILE A 174 -13.75 14.20 -0.49
CA ILE A 174 -14.83 14.03 -1.46
C ILE A 174 -16.03 13.40 -0.77
N ASP A 175 -17.22 13.99 -0.95
CA ASP A 175 -18.48 13.42 -0.47
C ASP A 175 -18.83 12.18 -1.32
N THR A 176 -18.88 11.00 -0.71
CA THR A 176 -19.16 9.75 -1.44
C THR A 176 -20.61 9.63 -1.90
N LYS A 177 -21.52 10.42 -1.36
CA LYS A 177 -22.92 10.42 -1.78
C LYS A 177 -23.15 11.21 -3.06
N THR A 178 -22.44 12.33 -3.23
CA THR A 178 -22.58 13.23 -4.37
C THR A 178 -21.42 13.12 -5.38
N ASP A 179 -20.33 12.47 -4.99
CA ASP A 179 -19.06 12.39 -5.73
C ASP A 179 -18.44 13.76 -6.03
N LYS A 180 -18.71 14.72 -5.16
CA LYS A 180 -18.18 16.08 -5.30
C LYS A 180 -17.09 16.35 -4.27
N PRO A 181 -15.98 17.00 -4.68
CA PRO A 181 -14.99 17.49 -3.75
C PRO A 181 -15.61 18.49 -2.74
N ILE A 182 -15.21 18.33 -1.49
CA ILE A 182 -15.61 19.21 -0.37
C ILE A 182 -14.54 20.27 -0.17
N LYS A 183 -13.31 19.86 0.07
CA LYS A 183 -12.15 20.72 0.30
C LYS A 183 -10.85 19.94 0.18
N MET A 184 -9.77 20.65 -0.06
CA MET A 184 -8.40 20.13 0.09
C MET A 184 -7.81 20.66 1.39
N ILE A 185 -7.31 19.77 2.23
CA ILE A 185 -6.58 20.11 3.44
C ILE A 185 -5.08 19.94 3.23
N SER A 186 -4.28 20.71 3.96
CA SER A 186 -2.83 20.66 3.87
C SER A 186 -2.15 20.80 5.22
N ASP A 187 -0.92 20.29 5.31
CA ASP A 187 -0.07 20.40 6.49
C ASP A 187 1.40 20.51 6.07
N ASN A 188 2.10 21.52 6.58
CA ASN A 188 3.48 21.78 6.21
C ASN A 188 4.51 20.98 7.03
N ARG A 189 4.08 20.24 8.04
CA ARG A 189 5.00 19.44 8.87
C ARG A 189 5.52 18.21 8.15
N ALA A 190 4.79 17.73 7.15
CA ALA A 190 5.17 16.55 6.37
C ALA A 190 4.93 16.79 4.88
N THR A 191 5.52 15.94 4.05
CA THR A 191 5.47 16.06 2.60
C THR A 191 5.01 14.75 1.97
N MET A 192 4.25 14.84 0.87
CA MET A 192 3.83 13.72 0.03
C MET A 192 2.90 12.76 0.77
N ALA A 193 1.63 13.14 0.90
CA ALA A 193 0.60 12.41 1.64
C ALA A 193 0.24 11.04 1.04
N THR A 194 0.86 10.66 -0.05
CA THR A 194 0.80 9.33 -0.66
C THR A 194 2.03 9.12 -1.52
N ALA A 195 2.46 7.87 -1.66
CA ALA A 195 3.49 7.48 -2.61
C ALA A 195 2.95 6.36 -3.48
N TYR A 196 1.87 6.65 -4.15
CA TYR A 196 1.15 5.66 -4.95
C TYR A 196 0.77 4.46 -4.04
N GLU A 197 0.99 3.26 -4.53
CA GLU A 197 0.65 2.02 -3.83
C GLU A 197 1.74 1.47 -2.91
N TYR A 198 2.94 2.05 -2.92
CA TYR A 198 4.09 1.47 -2.23
C TYR A 198 4.11 1.74 -0.73
N SER A 199 3.77 2.93 -0.31
CA SER A 199 3.83 3.31 1.10
C SER A 199 2.66 2.78 1.94
N GLY A 200 1.74 2.05 1.32
CA GLY A 200 0.56 1.51 1.97
C GLY A 200 -0.54 2.53 2.19
N ASP A 201 -1.66 2.05 2.68
CA ASP A 201 -2.90 2.79 2.76
C ASP A 201 -2.97 3.67 4.00
N PRO A 202 -3.71 4.79 3.96
CA PRO A 202 -4.21 5.40 5.18
C PRO A 202 -5.05 4.39 5.96
N PHE A 203 -5.07 4.51 7.27
CA PHE A 203 -5.86 3.60 8.09
C PHE A 203 -6.67 4.34 9.16
N ILE A 204 -7.73 3.70 9.60
CA ILE A 204 -8.61 4.19 10.67
C ILE A 204 -8.43 3.23 11.86
N ASP A 205 -8.13 3.79 13.03
CA ASP A 205 -8.00 2.99 14.24
C ASP A 205 -9.37 2.68 14.89
N GLU A 206 -9.36 1.92 15.96
CA GLU A 206 -10.58 1.51 16.67
C GLU A 206 -11.27 2.68 17.39
N LYS A 207 -10.58 3.80 17.56
CA LYS A 207 -11.13 5.05 18.11
C LYS A 207 -11.83 5.89 17.04
N GLY A 208 -11.63 5.53 15.76
CA GLY A 208 -12.16 6.26 14.60
C GLY A 208 -11.23 7.37 14.09
N ASP A 209 -10.01 7.46 14.62
CA ASP A 209 -9.01 8.40 14.14
C ASP A 209 -8.39 7.90 12.83
N LEU A 210 -8.20 8.81 11.90
CA LEU A 210 -7.60 8.54 10.59
C LEU A 210 -6.13 8.95 10.60
N TYR A 211 -5.27 8.03 10.19
CA TYR A 211 -3.83 8.25 10.06
C TYR A 211 -3.40 8.23 8.61
N ILE A 212 -2.57 9.19 8.24
CA ILE A 212 -2.01 9.34 6.90
C ILE A 212 -0.49 9.36 7.04
N TYR A 213 0.17 8.47 6.32
CA TYR A 213 1.63 8.46 6.25
C TYR A 213 2.10 9.30 5.07
N CYS A 214 3.00 10.24 5.35
CA CYS A 214 3.63 11.10 4.36
C CYS A 214 5.06 10.64 4.14
N VAL A 215 5.40 10.36 2.89
CA VAL A 215 6.65 9.66 2.52
C VAL A 215 7.87 10.57 2.52
N GLY A 216 7.68 11.87 2.41
CA GLY A 216 8.77 12.83 2.49
C GLY A 216 9.73 12.84 1.30
N GLY A 217 9.28 12.39 0.13
CA GLY A 217 10.15 12.33 -1.06
C GLY A 217 11.21 11.24 -1.00
N PHE A 218 10.92 10.15 -0.28
CA PHE A 218 11.79 8.97 -0.15
C PHE A 218 13.18 9.25 0.44
N GLY A 219 13.32 10.36 1.17
CA GLY A 219 14.61 10.76 1.75
C GLY A 219 15.62 11.36 0.76
N TYR A 220 15.21 11.63 -0.48
CA TYR A 220 16.11 12.17 -1.51
C TYR A 220 16.11 13.69 -1.60
N PHE A 221 15.08 14.35 -1.10
CA PHE A 221 14.90 15.79 -1.28
C PHE A 221 15.00 16.54 0.04
N ALA A 222 15.82 17.56 0.07
CA ALA A 222 15.92 18.47 1.21
C ALA A 222 14.55 19.16 1.46
N ASN A 223 14.20 19.39 2.71
CA ASN A 223 12.95 20.02 3.14
C ASN A 223 11.68 19.20 2.86
N CYS A 224 11.82 17.94 2.47
CA CYS A 224 10.73 17.00 2.32
C CYS A 224 10.74 16.04 3.51
N THR A 225 10.02 16.38 4.57
CA THR A 225 9.95 15.58 5.81
C THR A 225 8.88 14.50 5.72
N GLU A 226 9.18 13.32 6.26
CA GLU A 226 8.23 12.21 6.34
C GLU A 226 7.49 12.18 7.69
N GLY A 227 6.49 11.35 7.82
CA GLY A 227 5.86 11.03 9.09
C GLY A 227 4.36 10.80 9.00
N PHE A 228 3.80 10.36 10.12
CA PHE A 228 2.35 10.20 10.27
C PHE A 228 1.69 11.49 10.70
N LEU A 229 0.60 11.84 10.02
CA LEU A 229 -0.38 12.84 10.43
C LEU A 229 -1.68 12.15 10.83
N ARG A 230 -2.50 12.84 11.61
CA ARG A 230 -3.79 12.32 12.11
C ARG A 230 -4.93 13.30 11.83
N ILE A 231 -6.11 12.74 11.55
CA ILE A 231 -7.38 13.48 11.52
C ILE A 231 -8.28 12.80 12.54
N LYS A 232 -8.63 13.50 13.62
CA LYS A 232 -9.43 12.93 14.70
C LYS A 232 -10.83 12.51 14.23
N LYS A 233 -11.40 11.55 14.91
CA LYS A 233 -12.80 11.16 14.72
C LYS A 233 -13.71 12.39 14.77
N GLY A 234 -14.63 12.49 13.79
CA GLY A 234 -15.56 13.60 13.69
C GLY A 234 -14.98 14.91 13.15
N GLU A 235 -13.67 14.97 12.92
CA GLU A 235 -13.01 16.13 12.35
C GLU A 235 -12.61 15.89 10.89
N THR A 236 -12.36 16.97 10.16
CA THR A 236 -12.01 16.93 8.73
C THR A 236 -10.73 17.70 8.40
N ASP A 237 -10.00 18.17 9.42
CA ASP A 237 -8.72 18.84 9.29
C ASP A 237 -7.63 18.07 10.05
N PHE A 238 -6.38 18.29 9.67
CA PHE A 238 -5.25 17.68 10.37
C PHE A 238 -5.17 18.13 11.83
N ASP A 239 -4.97 17.17 12.72
CA ASP A 239 -4.78 17.40 14.15
C ASP A 239 -3.40 18.00 14.41
N GLN A 240 -3.37 19.27 14.82
CA GLN A 240 -2.13 19.99 15.06
C GLN A 240 -1.37 19.50 16.30
N SER A 241 -1.99 18.71 17.15
CA SER A 241 -1.34 18.11 18.32
C SER A 241 -0.62 16.81 18.02
N TYR A 242 -0.76 16.25 16.80
CA TYR A 242 -0.17 14.97 16.42
C TYR A 242 0.73 15.10 15.20
N TYR A 243 1.96 14.65 15.35
CA TYR A 243 2.93 14.40 14.28
C TYR A 243 3.93 13.36 14.75
N PHE A 244 4.19 12.37 13.91
CA PHE A 244 5.12 11.29 14.21
C PHE A 244 6.11 11.09 13.04
N PRO A 245 7.24 11.81 13.04
CA PRO A 245 8.32 11.61 12.07
C PRO A 245 9.22 10.46 12.51
N ILE A 246 9.48 9.52 11.61
CA ILE A 246 10.32 8.34 11.88
C ILE A 246 11.81 8.65 11.68
N GLU A 247 12.13 9.46 10.68
CA GLU A 247 13.51 9.83 10.36
C GLU A 247 14.26 10.55 11.50
N THR A 248 13.52 11.10 12.47
CA THR A 248 14.10 11.77 13.65
C THR A 248 14.40 10.83 14.81
N ILE A 249 13.90 9.59 14.74
CA ILE A 249 14.07 8.61 15.81
C ILE A 249 15.41 7.89 15.64
N SER A 250 16.15 7.75 16.75
CA SER A 250 17.31 6.88 16.79
C SER A 250 16.84 5.44 17.02
N ILE A 251 17.12 4.56 16.06
CA ILE A 251 16.70 3.18 16.07
C ILE A 251 17.93 2.31 16.30
N PRO A 252 18.05 1.62 17.46
CA PRO A 252 19.15 0.70 17.67
C PRO A 252 19.07 -0.51 16.73
N ASP A 253 20.17 -1.23 16.61
CA ASP A 253 20.31 -2.48 15.86
C ASP A 253 20.20 -2.34 14.33
N ILE A 254 20.23 -1.12 13.81
CA ILE A 254 20.37 -0.88 12.37
C ILE A 254 21.60 -0.01 12.10
N LYS A 255 22.19 -0.20 10.93
CA LYS A 255 23.41 0.54 10.53
C LYS A 255 23.09 2.05 10.40
N GLY A 256 23.83 2.86 11.15
CA GLY A 256 23.62 4.31 11.20
C GLY A 256 22.47 4.76 12.10
N ASN A 257 21.78 3.84 12.75
CA ASN A 257 20.68 4.07 13.70
C ASN A 257 19.54 4.93 13.15
N LYS A 258 19.37 5.02 11.83
CA LYS A 258 18.34 5.83 11.16
C LYS A 258 17.67 5.09 10.02
N ALA A 259 16.35 5.23 9.96
CA ALA A 259 15.53 4.90 8.79
C ALA A 259 15.01 6.20 8.18
N ASN A 260 14.74 6.22 6.87
CA ASN A 260 14.31 7.44 6.21
C ASN A 260 12.86 7.42 5.70
N TYR A 261 12.28 6.28 5.36
CA TYR A 261 10.86 6.22 4.98
C TYR A 261 10.30 4.80 5.11
N ILE A 262 8.98 4.70 5.28
CA ILE A 262 8.25 3.43 5.22
C ILE A 262 7.97 3.11 3.76
N TYR A 263 8.38 1.92 3.33
CA TYR A 263 8.08 1.41 1.99
C TYR A 263 6.66 0.83 1.91
N SER A 264 6.30 -0.02 2.86
CA SER A 264 4.94 -0.56 3.00
C SER A 264 4.64 -0.88 4.45
N LYS A 265 3.35 -0.92 4.80
CA LYS A 265 2.90 -1.15 6.17
C LYS A 265 1.51 -1.76 6.21
N THR A 266 1.20 -2.43 7.31
CA THR A 266 -0.15 -2.95 7.61
C THR A 266 -0.51 -2.64 9.05
N TYR A 267 -1.66 -2.02 9.25
CA TYR A 267 -2.23 -1.78 10.57
C TYR A 267 -2.84 -3.06 11.15
N THR A 268 -2.50 -3.40 12.39
CA THR A 268 -2.95 -4.63 13.04
C THR A 268 -3.83 -4.41 14.27
N GLY A 269 -4.06 -3.16 14.65
CA GLY A 269 -4.87 -2.79 15.83
C GLY A 269 -4.04 -2.23 16.97
N ASN A 270 -4.70 -1.56 17.91
CA ASN A 270 -4.11 -0.96 19.11
C ASN A 270 -2.93 -0.02 18.84
N GLY A 271 -3.00 0.72 17.74
CA GLY A 271 -1.94 1.64 17.32
C GLY A 271 -0.71 0.97 16.73
N LYS A 272 -0.74 -0.33 16.48
CA LYS A 272 0.40 -1.09 15.97
C LYS A 272 0.33 -1.31 14.47
N LEU A 273 1.46 -1.09 13.80
CA LEU A 273 1.67 -1.45 12.41
C LEU A 273 2.93 -2.29 12.29
N TYR A 274 2.96 -3.10 11.24
CA TYR A 274 4.17 -3.80 10.81
C TYR A 274 4.45 -3.41 9.36
N GLY A 275 5.73 -3.24 9.04
CA GLY A 275 6.11 -2.82 7.71
C GLY A 275 7.61 -2.83 7.48
N TYR A 276 8.02 -2.18 6.40
CA TYR A 276 9.40 -2.11 5.96
C TYR A 276 9.85 -0.65 5.91
N PHE A 277 11.03 -0.40 6.48
CA PHE A 277 11.71 0.89 6.39
C PHE A 277 12.93 0.79 5.50
N ASN A 278 13.18 1.82 4.70
CA ASN A 278 14.48 1.98 4.07
C ASN A 278 15.49 2.48 5.10
N VAL A 279 16.62 1.78 5.20
CA VAL A 279 17.73 2.14 6.07
C VAL A 279 18.92 2.58 5.21
N PRO A 280 19.24 3.87 5.17
CA PRO A 280 20.31 4.39 4.30
C PRO A 280 21.66 3.74 4.53
N GLY A 281 21.94 3.29 5.76
CA GLY A 281 23.19 2.63 6.11
C GLY A 281 23.45 1.33 5.35
N TYR A 282 22.41 0.70 4.79
CA TYR A 282 22.54 -0.52 3.99
C TYR A 282 22.46 -0.29 2.48
N VAL A 283 22.36 0.97 2.05
CA VAL A 283 22.41 1.31 0.62
C VAL A 283 23.86 1.38 0.18
N SER A 284 24.19 0.71 -0.92
CA SER A 284 25.56 0.71 -1.48
C SER A 284 25.93 2.05 -2.11
N ASN A 285 27.22 2.24 -2.38
CA ASN A 285 27.72 3.44 -3.07
C ASN A 285 28.58 3.01 -4.29
N PRO A 286 28.12 3.24 -5.54
CA PRO A 286 26.82 3.83 -5.91
C PRO A 286 25.64 2.96 -5.49
N PRO A 287 24.44 3.55 -5.31
CA PRO A 287 23.25 2.80 -4.91
C PRO A 287 22.84 1.73 -5.92
N ASP A 288 22.51 0.55 -5.41
CA ASP A 288 21.86 -0.53 -6.17
C ASP A 288 20.51 -0.85 -5.53
N TYR A 289 19.50 -0.08 -5.87
CA TYR A 289 18.16 -0.21 -5.27
C TYR A 289 17.46 -1.54 -5.60
N VAL A 290 18.00 -2.31 -6.54
CA VAL A 290 17.47 -3.62 -6.90
C VAL A 290 18.02 -4.72 -5.99
N ASN A 291 19.32 -4.68 -5.70
CA ASN A 291 20.01 -5.74 -4.97
C ASN A 291 20.39 -5.39 -3.54
N ASP A 292 20.43 -4.11 -3.19
CA ASP A 292 20.67 -3.70 -1.81
C ASP A 292 19.56 -4.23 -0.90
N LYS A 293 19.93 -4.87 0.20
CA LYS A 293 19.00 -5.32 1.22
C LYS A 293 18.80 -4.23 2.28
N SER A 294 18.36 -3.06 1.80
CA SER A 294 18.21 -1.86 2.63
C SER A 294 16.87 -1.78 3.37
N MET A 295 15.89 -2.58 2.95
CA MET A 295 14.57 -2.61 3.58
C MET A 295 14.59 -3.53 4.80
N GLN A 296 14.29 -2.97 5.96
CA GLN A 296 14.24 -3.69 7.24
C GLN A 296 12.81 -3.77 7.74
N THR A 297 12.45 -4.87 8.41
CA THR A 297 11.12 -5.05 9.01
C THR A 297 11.05 -4.40 10.39
N PHE A 298 9.93 -3.71 10.66
CA PHE A 298 9.71 -3.00 11.92
C PHE A 298 8.30 -3.16 12.45
N GLU A 299 8.17 -3.11 13.78
CA GLU A 299 6.93 -2.81 14.49
C GLU A 299 6.89 -1.31 14.80
N ILE A 300 5.77 -0.68 14.47
CA ILE A 300 5.55 0.76 14.64
C ILE A 300 4.39 0.95 15.61
N ASP A 301 4.53 1.84 16.58
CA ASP A 301 3.47 2.24 17.49
C ASP A 301 3.15 3.72 17.29
N VAL A 302 2.00 4.00 16.66
CA VAL A 302 1.60 5.39 16.37
C VAL A 302 1.03 6.11 17.59
N TYR A 303 0.65 5.37 18.64
CA TYR A 303 0.20 5.98 19.89
C TYR A 303 1.38 6.45 20.75
N ASN A 304 2.35 5.57 20.97
CA ASN A 304 3.53 5.86 21.76
C ASN A 304 4.66 6.51 20.94
N LYS A 305 4.50 6.58 19.62
CA LYS A 305 5.50 7.12 18.68
C LYS A 305 6.84 6.41 18.80
N THR A 306 6.82 5.10 18.76
CA THR A 306 7.99 4.22 18.85
C THR A 306 8.12 3.30 17.66
N VAL A 307 9.36 2.90 17.38
CA VAL A 307 9.73 1.98 16.30
C VAL A 307 10.66 0.91 16.88
N LYS A 308 10.37 -0.34 16.61
CA LYS A 308 11.18 -1.48 17.01
C LYS A 308 11.56 -2.31 15.79
N LYS A 309 12.88 -2.53 15.61
CA LYS A 309 13.36 -3.45 14.57
C LYS A 309 12.91 -4.88 14.88
N MET A 310 12.39 -5.56 13.88
CA MET A 310 12.09 -6.99 13.99
C MET A 310 13.34 -7.83 13.74
N ASN A 311 13.36 -9.04 14.29
CA ASN A 311 14.51 -9.93 14.23
C ASN A 311 14.55 -10.75 12.95
N PHE A 312 14.56 -10.05 11.80
CA PHE A 312 14.83 -10.61 10.49
C PHE A 312 15.97 -9.81 9.84
N ASP A 313 16.72 -10.45 8.95
CA ASP A 313 17.65 -9.74 8.06
C ASP A 313 16.89 -8.90 7.03
N GLY A 314 17.55 -7.93 6.46
CA GLY A 314 16.95 -7.05 5.47
C GLY A 314 16.60 -7.73 4.15
N THR A 315 15.73 -7.09 3.40
CA THR A 315 15.25 -7.53 2.08
C THR A 315 15.53 -6.47 1.02
N THR A 316 15.46 -6.89 -0.24
CA THR A 316 15.51 -5.96 -1.37
C THR A 316 14.21 -5.17 -1.50
N GLY A 317 14.26 -3.98 -2.10
CA GLY A 317 13.15 -3.06 -2.19
C GLY A 317 11.93 -3.56 -3.01
N TRP A 318 12.11 -4.52 -3.89
CA TRP A 318 11.02 -5.08 -4.70
C TRP A 318 10.36 -6.32 -4.08
N SER A 319 10.78 -6.70 -2.89
CA SER A 319 10.24 -7.83 -2.13
C SER A 319 9.88 -7.39 -0.73
N CYS A 320 8.88 -6.51 -0.63
CA CYS A 320 8.42 -5.87 0.60
C CYS A 320 6.90 -5.90 0.67
N SER A 321 6.33 -7.07 0.80
CA SER A 321 4.88 -7.26 0.94
C SER A 321 4.56 -7.91 2.28
N GLN A 322 3.48 -7.51 2.90
CA GLN A 322 3.04 -8.07 4.18
C GLN A 322 1.53 -8.20 4.24
N CYS A 323 1.08 -9.15 5.03
CA CYS A 323 -0.32 -9.22 5.46
C CYS A 323 -0.44 -9.82 6.85
N LYS A 324 -1.58 -9.57 7.49
CA LYS A 324 -1.96 -10.24 8.72
C LYS A 324 -2.76 -11.50 8.38
N ALA A 325 -2.35 -12.63 8.91
CA ALA A 325 -3.06 -13.91 8.77
C ALA A 325 -3.20 -14.59 10.14
N GLY A 326 -4.35 -14.43 10.77
CA GLY A 326 -4.58 -14.95 12.13
C GLY A 326 -3.64 -14.27 13.14
N ASP A 327 -2.85 -15.06 13.84
CA ASP A 327 -1.87 -14.60 14.84
C ASP A 327 -0.51 -14.27 14.22
N TYR A 328 -0.40 -14.33 12.91
CA TYR A 328 0.84 -14.11 12.17
C TYR A 328 0.82 -12.81 11.38
N MET A 329 1.98 -12.14 11.40
CA MET A 329 2.38 -11.27 10.31
C MET A 329 3.20 -12.08 9.31
N VAL A 330 2.85 -11.98 8.05
CA VAL A 330 3.51 -12.65 6.94
C VAL A 330 4.27 -11.59 6.15
N PHE A 331 5.60 -11.75 6.05
CA PHE A 331 6.47 -10.83 5.34
C PHE A 331 7.08 -11.50 4.10
N GLY A 332 6.82 -10.94 2.92
CA GLY A 332 7.50 -11.35 1.70
C GLY A 332 8.86 -10.70 1.60
N MET A 333 9.91 -11.49 1.44
CA MET A 333 11.29 -11.00 1.42
C MET A 333 12.17 -11.77 0.45
N ALA A 334 13.14 -11.05 -0.12
CA ALA A 334 14.34 -11.63 -0.74
C ALA A 334 15.52 -11.27 0.16
N SER A 335 15.80 -12.12 1.13
CA SER A 335 16.75 -11.88 2.21
C SER A 335 17.94 -12.84 2.16
N THR A 336 18.80 -12.79 3.16
CA THR A 336 20.03 -13.61 3.22
C THR A 336 19.75 -15.10 3.29
N GLN A 337 18.63 -15.51 3.91
CA GLN A 337 18.25 -16.92 4.03
C GLN A 337 17.49 -17.45 2.81
N GLY A 338 17.07 -16.58 1.91
CA GLY A 338 16.34 -16.95 0.70
C GLY A 338 15.10 -16.09 0.45
N THR A 339 14.40 -16.43 -0.63
CA THR A 339 13.24 -15.68 -1.12
C THR A 339 11.96 -16.42 -0.79
N GLY A 340 11.03 -15.70 -0.17
CA GLY A 340 9.73 -16.24 0.23
C GLY A 340 9.11 -15.50 1.39
N TYR A 341 8.31 -16.20 2.17
CA TYR A 341 7.59 -15.63 3.30
C TYR A 341 8.23 -16.00 4.63
N TYR A 342 8.41 -14.99 5.45
CA TYR A 342 8.97 -14.98 6.79
C TYR A 342 7.82 -14.67 7.74
N LEU A 343 7.58 -15.50 8.75
CA LEU A 343 6.44 -15.41 9.63
C LEU A 343 6.84 -14.92 11.03
N TYR A 344 6.02 -14.04 11.57
CA TYR A 344 6.12 -13.60 12.96
C TYR A 344 4.80 -13.84 13.67
N ASN A 345 4.80 -14.72 14.67
CA ASN A 345 3.67 -14.92 15.55
C ASN A 345 3.72 -13.86 16.66
N TYR A 346 2.84 -12.86 16.58
CA TYR A 346 2.87 -11.73 17.51
C TYR A 346 2.25 -12.04 18.89
N LYS A 347 1.55 -13.15 19.05
CA LYS A 347 1.06 -13.60 20.35
C LYS A 347 2.15 -14.32 21.13
N GLU A 348 2.96 -15.13 20.45
CA GLU A 348 4.01 -15.94 21.05
C GLU A 348 5.39 -15.30 20.99
N ASP A 349 5.51 -14.15 20.32
CA ASP A 349 6.78 -13.48 19.99
C ASP A 349 7.78 -14.44 19.34
N LYS A 350 7.30 -15.21 18.36
CA LYS A 350 8.08 -16.24 17.69
C LYS A 350 8.30 -15.91 16.22
N TYR A 351 9.57 -16.00 15.82
CA TYR A 351 10.03 -15.78 14.44
C TYR A 351 10.23 -17.11 13.72
N GLU A 352 9.71 -17.21 12.50
CA GLU A 352 9.89 -18.36 11.61
C GLU A 352 10.45 -17.87 10.27
N PRO A 353 11.80 -17.70 10.16
CA PRO A 353 12.42 -17.20 8.94
C PRO A 353 12.25 -18.17 7.78
N LEU A 354 11.94 -17.63 6.60
CA LEU A 354 11.75 -18.39 5.37
C LEU A 354 10.88 -19.65 5.56
N LYS A 355 9.71 -19.45 6.17
CA LYS A 355 8.76 -20.53 6.41
C LYS A 355 8.21 -21.11 5.10
N ILE A 356 7.98 -20.24 4.11
CA ILE A 356 7.42 -20.60 2.81
C ILE A 356 8.34 -20.07 1.71
N LYS A 357 8.95 -20.95 0.94
CA LYS A 357 9.76 -20.56 -0.23
C LYS A 357 8.84 -20.20 -1.40
N THR A 358 9.22 -19.20 -2.19
CA THR A 358 8.50 -18.80 -3.40
C THR A 358 9.36 -18.95 -4.65
N GLU A 359 8.73 -19.31 -5.75
CA GLU A 359 9.34 -19.17 -7.07
C GLU A 359 9.15 -17.70 -7.50
N GLY A 360 10.21 -16.92 -7.41
CA GLY A 360 10.18 -15.49 -7.70
C GLY A 360 10.05 -14.62 -6.47
N ASN A 361 10.17 -13.32 -6.69
CA ASN A 361 10.16 -12.32 -5.62
C ASN A 361 8.74 -12.01 -5.16
N PRO A 362 8.40 -12.19 -3.87
CA PRO A 362 7.08 -11.84 -3.36
C PRO A 362 6.83 -10.33 -3.51
N PHE A 363 5.80 -9.96 -4.25
CA PHE A 363 5.50 -8.56 -4.54
C PHE A 363 4.27 -8.05 -3.80
N LYS A 364 3.18 -8.83 -3.78
CA LYS A 364 1.95 -8.52 -3.05
C LYS A 364 1.39 -9.78 -2.40
N ILE A 365 0.81 -9.62 -1.23
CA ILE A 365 0.07 -10.67 -0.54
C ILE A 365 -1.14 -10.07 0.16
N GLN A 366 -2.28 -10.76 0.06
CA GLN A 366 -3.53 -10.42 0.71
C GLN A 366 -4.11 -11.67 1.37
N TYR A 367 -4.72 -11.48 2.52
CA TYR A 367 -5.47 -12.53 3.20
C TYR A 367 -6.94 -12.43 2.83
N LEU A 368 -7.49 -13.53 2.31
CA LEU A 368 -8.91 -13.63 1.99
C LEU A 368 -9.69 -14.07 3.23
N LYS A 369 -10.65 -13.24 3.63
CA LYS A 369 -11.53 -13.49 4.78
C LYS A 369 -12.76 -14.31 4.36
#